data_7551de1eca94645daf46aae2970e859e
#
_entry.id   7551de1eca94645daf46aae2970e859e
#
_cell.length_a   1.000
_cell.length_b   1.000
_cell.length_c   1.000
_cell.angle_alpha   90.00
_cell.angle_beta   90.00
_cell.angle_gamma   90.00
#
_symmetry.space_group_name_H-M   'P 1'
#
loop_
_entity.id
_entity.type
_entity.pdbx_description
1 polymer ?
#
loop_
_entity_poly.entity_id
_entity_poly.type
_entity_poly.pdbx_seq_one_letter_code
_entity_poly.pdbx_strand_id
1 'polypeptide(L)'
;MKRKIISGCYLLIVISLIIIVCLKTKNNSFNILNEGNISTYSETVKDKLIGKTNDEYVGILEIKKIKLKRGFYSIDSNKNNVDKNIMVISSSDMPDVNLGNLILASHSGNSNISYFKNLDKLEIGDIASVYYLKNKYDYKLVNYYEVDKTGVVQIIKNNDVNCLTLITCKKNTNKQLVFIFELEKVI
;
A
#
# COMPACT_ATOMS: atom_id res chain seq x y z
N MET A 1 -42.12 39.04 4.49
CA MET A 1 -41.11 38.48 3.57
C MET A 1 -39.65 38.63 4.06
N LYS A 2 -39.25 39.75 4.65
CA LYS A 2 -37.84 39.99 5.12
C LYS A 2 -37.30 38.97 6.14
N ARG A 3 -38.09 38.44 7.08
CA ARG A 3 -37.65 37.46 8.10
C ARG A 3 -37.29 36.09 7.54
N LYS A 4 -37.90 35.61 6.46
CA LYS A 4 -37.57 34.32 5.82
C LYS A 4 -36.24 34.36 5.02
N ILE A 5 -35.90 35.50 4.45
CA ILE A 5 -34.68 35.75 3.69
C ILE A 5 -33.47 35.76 4.64
N ILE A 6 -33.59 36.40 5.81
CA ILE A 6 -32.51 36.46 6.82
C ILE A 6 -32.21 35.07 7.39
N SER A 7 -33.25 34.24 7.61
CA SER A 7 -33.09 32.85 8.08
C SER A 7 -32.35 31.96 7.06
N GLY A 8 -32.64 32.15 5.75
CA GLY A 8 -31.93 31.39 4.68
C GLY A 8 -30.43 31.74 4.55
N CYS A 9 -30.13 33.04 4.64
CA CYS A 9 -28.73 33.49 4.62
C CYS A 9 -27.92 32.97 5.82
N TYR A 10 -28.52 32.94 7.00
CA TYR A 10 -27.86 32.41 8.21
C TYR A 10 -27.58 30.91 8.11
N LEU A 11 -28.53 30.15 7.55
CA LEU A 11 -28.34 28.71 7.31
C LEU A 11 -27.17 28.44 6.35
N LEU A 12 -27.05 29.19 5.27
CA LEU A 12 -25.96 29.04 4.31
C LEU A 12 -24.59 29.37 4.93
N ILE A 13 -24.51 30.39 5.78
CA ILE A 13 -23.28 30.74 6.51
C ILE A 13 -22.88 29.62 7.46
N VAL A 14 -23.81 29.04 8.21
CA VAL A 14 -23.51 27.92 9.11
C VAL A 14 -23.03 26.69 8.36
N ILE A 15 -23.67 26.35 7.23
CA ILE A 15 -23.25 25.23 6.39
C ILE A 15 -21.82 25.47 5.85
N SER A 16 -21.50 26.67 5.37
CA SER A 16 -20.16 26.99 4.87
C SER A 16 -19.09 26.90 5.95
N LEU A 17 -19.40 27.34 7.19
CA LEU A 17 -18.49 27.20 8.33
C LEU A 17 -18.24 25.72 8.70
N ILE A 18 -19.28 24.89 8.68
CA ILE A 18 -19.13 23.45 8.94
C ILE A 18 -18.23 22.79 7.88
N ILE A 19 -18.41 23.12 6.60
CA ILE A 19 -17.58 22.62 5.51
C ILE A 19 -16.11 23.04 5.69
N ILE A 20 -15.86 24.31 6.05
CA ILE A 20 -14.50 24.83 6.30
C ILE A 20 -13.86 24.12 7.51
N VAL A 21 -14.60 23.86 8.58
CA VAL A 21 -14.11 23.12 9.75
C VAL A 21 -13.81 21.67 9.37
N CYS A 22 -14.69 21.00 8.62
CA CYS A 22 -14.44 19.63 8.14
C CYS A 22 -13.21 19.54 7.21
N LEU A 23 -13.03 20.49 6.32
CA LEU A 23 -11.84 20.54 5.45
C LEU A 23 -10.56 20.84 6.26
N LYS A 24 -10.64 21.71 7.27
CA LYS A 24 -9.51 22.03 8.14
C LYS A 24 -9.14 20.87 9.07
N THR A 25 -10.11 20.12 9.59
CA THR A 25 -9.84 18.90 10.39
C THR A 25 -9.25 17.80 9.54
N LYS A 26 -9.69 17.63 8.29
CA LYS A 26 -9.12 16.66 7.35
C LYS A 26 -7.66 17.02 6.98
N ASN A 27 -7.37 18.31 6.76
CA ASN A 27 -6.00 18.77 6.51
C ASN A 27 -5.11 18.69 7.76
N ASN A 28 -5.64 18.96 8.96
CA ASN A 28 -4.86 18.84 10.20
C ASN A 28 -4.58 17.37 10.56
N SER A 29 -5.50 16.45 10.29
CA SER A 29 -5.21 15.01 10.45
C SER A 29 -4.11 14.54 9.50
N PHE A 30 -4.09 15.06 8.28
CA PHE A 30 -3.02 14.77 7.32
C PHE A 30 -1.66 15.35 7.73
N ASN A 31 -1.62 16.57 8.28
CA ASN A 31 -0.38 17.22 8.72
C ASN A 31 0.16 16.66 10.05
N ILE A 32 -0.70 16.23 10.99
CA ILE A 32 -0.28 15.62 12.26
C ILE A 32 0.36 14.23 12.01
N LEU A 33 -0.06 13.53 10.96
CA LEU A 33 0.55 12.25 10.57
C LEU A 33 1.92 12.43 9.90
N ASN A 34 2.24 13.62 9.37
CA ASN A 34 3.51 13.90 8.70
C ASN A 34 4.64 14.40 9.63
N GLU A 35 4.34 14.93 10.81
CA GLU A 35 5.38 15.56 11.67
C GLU A 35 5.80 14.75 12.90
N GLY A 36 5.10 13.70 13.25
CA GLY A 36 5.40 12.94 14.47
C GLY A 36 5.67 11.48 14.23
N ASN A 37 6.92 11.04 14.19
CA ASN A 37 7.40 9.68 14.40
C ASN A 37 7.82 8.80 13.22
N ILE A 38 8.05 9.34 12.04
CA ILE A 38 8.74 8.60 10.96
C ILE A 38 10.24 8.45 11.28
N SER A 39 10.82 9.32 12.12
CA SER A 39 12.27 9.40 12.33
C SER A 39 12.87 8.18 13.04
N THR A 40 12.22 7.63 14.07
CA THR A 40 12.88 6.64 14.96
C THR A 40 12.79 5.20 14.43
N TYR A 41 11.67 4.82 13.78
CA TYR A 41 11.55 3.48 13.18
C TYR A 41 12.24 3.40 11.81
N SER A 42 12.27 4.54 11.11
CA SER A 42 13.00 4.74 9.87
C SER A 42 14.51 4.57 10.05
N GLU A 43 15.13 5.06 11.13
CA GLU A 43 16.58 4.99 11.30
C GLU A 43 17.11 3.56 11.47
N THR A 44 16.51 2.74 12.32
CA THR A 44 17.01 1.36 12.55
C THR A 44 16.80 0.44 11.34
N VAL A 45 15.80 0.73 10.51
CA VAL A 45 15.53 -0.02 9.29
C VAL A 45 16.23 0.59 8.08
N LYS A 46 16.40 1.92 8.04
CA LYS A 46 17.21 2.65 7.06
C LYS A 46 18.66 2.16 7.09
N ASP A 47 19.29 2.09 8.24
CA ASP A 47 20.68 1.65 8.36
C ASP A 47 20.96 0.23 7.87
N LYS A 48 19.93 -0.62 7.86
CA LYS A 48 20.06 -2.03 7.43
C LYS A 48 19.71 -2.30 5.96
N LEU A 49 18.96 -1.40 5.31
CA LEU A 49 18.42 -1.61 3.95
C LEU A 49 18.91 -0.57 2.94
N ILE A 50 19.34 0.60 3.42
CA ILE A 50 19.69 1.72 2.56
C ILE A 50 21.20 1.94 2.66
N GLY A 51 21.95 1.34 1.78
CA GLY A 51 23.23 1.89 1.41
C GLY A 51 23.01 3.27 0.76
N LYS A 52 23.10 4.34 1.56
CA LYS A 52 23.25 5.76 1.12
C LYS A 52 22.41 6.22 -0.08
N THR A 53 21.08 6.15 -0.02
CA THR A 53 20.24 6.98 -0.87
C THR A 53 19.24 7.73 -0.01
N ASN A 54 19.11 9.05 -0.23
CA ASN A 54 18.16 9.94 0.46
C ASN A 54 16.69 9.68 0.06
N ASP A 55 16.35 8.45 -0.30
CA ASP A 55 15.07 8.05 -0.85
C ASP A 55 14.23 7.44 0.27
N GLU A 56 13.18 8.13 0.67
CA GLU A 56 12.30 7.67 1.74
C GLU A 56 11.31 6.63 1.24
N TYR A 57 11.45 5.40 1.68
CA TYR A 57 10.43 4.38 1.55
C TYR A 57 9.31 4.62 2.56
N VAL A 58 8.05 4.47 2.11
CA VAL A 58 6.90 4.54 3.02
C VAL A 58 6.65 3.23 3.75
N GLY A 59 7.09 2.11 3.19
CA GLY A 59 6.98 0.79 3.81
C GLY A 59 7.98 -0.20 3.26
N ILE A 60 8.04 -1.37 3.88
CA ILE A 60 8.96 -2.46 3.50
C ILE A 60 8.16 -3.75 3.41
N LEU A 61 8.28 -4.44 2.29
CA LEU A 61 7.80 -5.81 2.12
C LEU A 61 8.92 -6.80 2.44
N GLU A 62 8.68 -7.75 3.34
CA GLU A 62 9.57 -8.86 3.66
C GLU A 62 8.84 -10.20 3.49
N ILE A 63 9.43 -11.11 2.70
CA ILE A 63 8.98 -12.49 2.55
C ILE A 63 10.20 -13.40 2.76
N LYS A 64 10.34 -13.92 3.99
CA LYS A 64 11.55 -14.64 4.41
C LYS A 64 11.83 -15.89 3.58
N LYS A 65 10.78 -16.67 3.24
CA LYS A 65 10.91 -17.93 2.46
C LYS A 65 11.67 -17.73 1.14
N ILE A 66 11.47 -16.59 0.49
CA ILE A 66 12.12 -16.27 -0.80
C ILE A 66 13.25 -15.24 -0.66
N LYS A 67 13.64 -14.91 0.57
CA LYS A 67 14.70 -13.93 0.88
C LYS A 67 14.43 -12.55 0.27
N LEU A 68 13.18 -12.17 0.14
CA LEU A 68 12.78 -10.84 -0.31
C LEU A 68 12.69 -9.92 0.91
N LYS A 69 13.38 -8.77 0.83
CA LYS A 69 13.19 -7.63 1.72
C LYS A 69 13.46 -6.36 0.92
N ARG A 70 12.42 -5.58 0.66
CA ARG A 70 12.53 -4.39 -0.18
C ARG A 70 11.54 -3.31 0.24
N GLY A 71 12.04 -2.06 0.30
CA GLY A 71 11.20 -0.89 0.51
C GLY A 71 10.39 -0.55 -0.73
N PHE A 72 9.23 0.08 -0.53
CA PHE A 72 8.39 0.64 -1.58
C PHE A 72 8.06 2.11 -1.27
N TYR A 73 7.82 2.88 -2.33
CA TYR A 73 7.54 4.31 -2.26
C TYR A 73 6.04 4.57 -2.14
N SER A 74 5.69 5.80 -1.70
CA SER A 74 4.31 6.28 -1.78
C SER A 74 3.79 6.23 -3.21
N ILE A 75 2.48 6.04 -3.35
CA ILE A 75 1.79 6.03 -4.64
C ILE A 75 2.04 7.31 -5.45
N ASP A 76 2.17 8.45 -4.78
CA ASP A 76 2.39 9.76 -5.39
C ASP A 76 3.87 10.03 -5.73
N SER A 77 4.78 9.14 -5.36
CA SER A 77 6.19 9.30 -5.63
C SER A 77 6.53 9.04 -7.10
N ASN A 78 7.36 9.90 -7.70
CA ASN A 78 7.92 9.66 -9.03
C ASN A 78 8.85 8.43 -9.10
N LYS A 79 9.19 7.85 -7.95
CA LYS A 79 9.96 6.60 -7.81
C LYS A 79 9.06 5.37 -7.66
N ASN A 80 7.76 5.54 -7.51
CA ASN A 80 6.77 4.48 -7.51
C ASN A 80 6.57 3.97 -8.95
N ASN A 81 7.51 3.20 -9.44
CA ASN A 81 7.57 2.73 -10.82
C ASN A 81 8.11 1.29 -10.85
N VAL A 82 7.42 0.39 -11.55
CA VAL A 82 7.75 -1.03 -11.67
C VAL A 82 9.13 -1.27 -12.30
N ASP A 83 9.58 -0.36 -13.18
CA ASP A 83 10.90 -0.44 -13.83
C ASP A 83 12.05 0.03 -12.91
N LYS A 84 11.75 0.47 -11.70
CA LYS A 84 12.75 0.94 -10.73
C LYS A 84 12.66 0.19 -9.41
N ASN A 85 11.46 -0.17 -8.98
CA ASN A 85 11.23 -0.76 -7.67
C ASN A 85 9.94 -1.61 -7.63
N ILE A 86 9.59 -2.11 -6.45
CA ILE A 86 8.23 -2.57 -6.17
C ILE A 86 7.31 -1.36 -6.26
N MET A 87 6.27 -1.45 -7.08
CA MET A 87 5.30 -0.39 -7.33
C MET A 87 4.03 -0.63 -6.51
N VAL A 88 3.54 0.41 -5.86
CA VAL A 88 2.19 0.48 -5.27
C VAL A 88 1.21 0.83 -6.38
N ILE A 89 0.19 0.01 -6.60
CA ILE A 89 -0.85 0.22 -7.63
C ILE A 89 -1.83 1.30 -7.16
N SER A 90 -2.38 2.09 -8.09
CA SER A 90 -3.23 3.25 -7.80
C SER A 90 -4.51 2.96 -7.01
N SER A 91 -5.00 1.73 -7.03
CA SER A 91 -6.17 1.28 -6.26
C SER A 91 -5.81 0.67 -4.90
N SER A 92 -4.58 0.86 -4.41
CA SER A 92 -4.15 0.34 -3.11
C SER A 92 -4.67 1.18 -1.96
N ASP A 93 -5.02 0.50 -0.87
CA ASP A 93 -5.09 1.07 0.47
C ASP A 93 -3.80 0.73 1.24
N MET A 94 -3.39 1.60 2.17
CA MET A 94 -2.27 1.29 3.05
C MET A 94 -2.67 0.30 4.16
N PRO A 95 -1.71 -0.40 4.80
CA PRO A 95 -2.01 -1.48 5.77
C PRO A 95 -2.87 -1.07 6.97
N ASP A 96 -2.90 0.21 7.32
CA ASP A 96 -3.67 0.77 8.44
C ASP A 96 -5.13 1.12 8.08
N VAL A 97 -5.51 1.03 6.80
CA VAL A 97 -6.90 1.21 6.35
C VAL A 97 -7.70 -0.04 6.65
N ASN A 98 -8.80 0.10 7.38
CA ASN A 98 -9.67 -1.03 7.72
C ASN A 98 -10.29 -1.66 6.47
N LEU A 99 -10.25 -3.00 6.37
CA LEU A 99 -10.70 -3.80 5.23
C LEU A 99 -10.02 -3.42 3.90
N GLY A 100 -8.88 -2.73 4.00
CA GLY A 100 -8.08 -2.27 2.87
C GLY A 100 -7.34 -3.39 2.15
N ASN A 101 -6.78 -3.07 0.99
CA ASN A 101 -5.96 -3.99 0.21
C ASN A 101 -4.72 -3.27 -0.33
N LEU A 102 -3.56 -3.57 0.22
CA LEU A 102 -2.30 -3.09 -0.34
C LEU A 102 -1.95 -3.92 -1.58
N ILE A 103 -1.85 -3.27 -2.74
CA ILE A 103 -1.57 -3.95 -4.01
C ILE A 103 -0.19 -3.54 -4.49
N LEU A 104 0.72 -4.51 -4.56
CA LEU A 104 2.09 -4.32 -4.97
C LEU A 104 2.41 -5.10 -6.24
N ALA A 105 3.12 -4.47 -7.16
CA ALA A 105 3.57 -5.09 -8.40
C ALA A 105 5.08 -4.98 -8.60
N SER A 106 5.69 -6.00 -9.18
CA SER A 106 7.09 -5.99 -9.60
C SER A 106 7.35 -7.04 -10.69
N HIS A 107 8.47 -6.88 -11.38
CA HIS A 107 8.91 -7.84 -12.39
C HIS A 107 9.28 -9.20 -11.80
N SER A 108 9.07 -10.28 -12.59
CA SER A 108 9.45 -11.67 -12.29
C SER A 108 10.65 -12.19 -13.07
N GLY A 109 11.23 -11.39 -13.96
CA GLY A 109 12.34 -11.77 -14.82
C GLY A 109 13.67 -11.99 -14.06
N ASN A 110 14.79 -11.96 -14.79
CA ASN A 110 16.14 -12.21 -14.23
C ASN A 110 16.94 -10.93 -13.99
N SER A 111 16.35 -9.74 -14.18
CA SER A 111 17.03 -8.48 -13.96
C SER A 111 17.15 -8.14 -12.46
N ASN A 112 18.02 -7.19 -12.13
CA ASN A 112 18.23 -6.71 -10.76
C ASN A 112 17.00 -6.03 -10.15
N ILE A 113 16.02 -5.61 -10.99
CA ILE A 113 14.74 -5.01 -10.57
C ILE A 113 13.60 -6.03 -10.51
N SER A 114 13.87 -7.31 -10.76
CA SER A 114 12.87 -8.39 -10.72
C SER A 114 12.69 -8.90 -9.28
N TYR A 115 12.11 -8.04 -8.43
CA TYR A 115 11.95 -8.35 -7.00
C TYR A 115 10.98 -9.51 -6.75
N PHE A 116 10.04 -9.76 -7.67
CA PHE A 116 9.04 -10.83 -7.55
C PHE A 116 9.42 -12.10 -8.33
N LYS A 117 10.69 -12.25 -8.70
CA LYS A 117 11.20 -13.40 -9.48
C LYS A 117 11.00 -14.77 -8.85
N ASN A 118 10.79 -14.84 -7.55
CA ASN A 118 10.64 -16.07 -6.77
C ASN A 118 9.26 -16.21 -6.12
N LEU A 119 8.26 -15.38 -6.47
CA LEU A 119 6.91 -15.53 -5.90
C LEU A 119 6.28 -16.88 -6.23
N ASP A 120 6.63 -17.47 -7.37
CA ASP A 120 6.22 -18.80 -7.80
C ASP A 120 6.65 -19.95 -6.86
N LYS A 121 7.53 -19.69 -5.89
CA LYS A 121 7.96 -20.64 -4.84
C LYS A 121 7.11 -20.57 -3.58
N LEU A 122 6.16 -19.66 -3.51
CA LEU A 122 5.27 -19.53 -2.37
C LEU A 122 4.16 -20.57 -2.39
N GLU A 123 3.78 -21.01 -1.20
CA GLU A 123 2.72 -21.97 -0.95
C GLU A 123 1.68 -21.35 -0.01
N ILE A 124 0.44 -21.85 -0.08
CA ILE A 124 -0.63 -21.45 0.84
C ILE A 124 -0.16 -21.61 2.28
N GLY A 125 -0.36 -20.56 3.08
CA GLY A 125 0.12 -20.49 4.47
C GLY A 125 1.43 -19.73 4.66
N ASP A 126 2.18 -19.42 3.61
CA ASP A 126 3.41 -18.60 3.71
C ASP A 126 3.09 -17.18 4.15
N ILE A 127 4.04 -16.57 4.87
CA ILE A 127 3.87 -15.24 5.47
C ILE A 127 4.64 -14.18 4.68
N ALA A 128 3.93 -13.11 4.36
CA ALA A 128 4.49 -11.84 3.91
C ALA A 128 4.30 -10.79 5.02
N SER A 129 5.38 -10.11 5.39
CA SER A 129 5.34 -9.04 6.39
C SER A 129 5.45 -7.68 5.70
N VAL A 130 4.59 -6.76 6.06
CA VAL A 130 4.68 -5.35 5.66
C VAL A 130 4.99 -4.51 6.88
N TYR A 131 6.10 -3.79 6.83
CA TYR A 131 6.43 -2.78 7.84
C TYR A 131 5.93 -1.44 7.32
N TYR A 132 5.00 -0.85 8.03
CA TYR A 132 4.40 0.43 7.67
C TYR A 132 4.13 1.26 8.91
N LEU A 133 4.52 2.52 8.89
CA LEU A 133 4.57 3.39 10.08
C LEU A 133 5.37 2.70 11.21
N LYS A 134 4.76 2.49 12.37
CA LYS A 134 5.40 1.85 13.55
C LYS A 134 5.03 0.37 13.70
N ASN A 135 4.20 -0.17 12.81
CA ASN A 135 3.63 -1.50 12.93
C ASN A 135 4.23 -2.46 11.91
N LYS A 136 4.21 -3.73 12.27
CA LYS A 136 4.46 -4.86 11.39
C LYS A 136 3.15 -5.59 11.16
N TYR A 137 2.74 -5.71 9.92
CA TYR A 137 1.55 -6.42 9.49
C TYR A 137 1.97 -7.75 8.87
N ASP A 138 1.63 -8.87 9.51
CA ASP A 138 1.89 -10.21 8.99
C ASP A 138 0.65 -10.71 8.24
N TYR A 139 0.80 -10.99 6.97
CA TYR A 139 -0.23 -11.47 6.05
C TYR A 139 0.09 -12.91 5.64
N LYS A 140 -0.92 -13.78 5.66
CA LYS A 140 -0.84 -15.19 5.27
C LYS A 140 -1.35 -15.40 3.87
N LEU A 141 -0.60 -16.09 3.02
CA LEU A 141 -1.05 -16.47 1.67
C LEU A 141 -2.23 -17.43 1.75
N VAL A 142 -3.36 -17.01 1.20
CA VAL A 142 -4.61 -17.79 1.21
C VAL A 142 -5.04 -18.26 -0.17
N ASN A 143 -4.62 -17.54 -1.23
CA ASN A 143 -4.97 -17.88 -2.60
C ASN A 143 -3.94 -17.35 -3.60
N TYR A 144 -3.80 -18.01 -4.73
CA TYR A 144 -3.11 -17.46 -5.91
C TYR A 144 -3.74 -18.00 -7.19
N TYR A 145 -3.72 -17.22 -8.24
CA TYR A 145 -4.30 -17.57 -9.52
C TYR A 145 -3.62 -16.84 -10.68
N GLU A 146 -3.93 -17.30 -11.90
CA GLU A 146 -3.42 -16.73 -13.13
C GLU A 146 -4.50 -15.91 -13.84
N VAL A 147 -4.09 -14.78 -14.42
CA VAL A 147 -4.93 -13.96 -15.31
C VAL A 147 -4.19 -13.65 -16.60
N ASP A 148 -4.91 -13.37 -17.67
CA ASP A 148 -4.31 -12.93 -18.91
C ASP A 148 -3.76 -11.50 -18.76
N LYS A 149 -2.64 -11.21 -19.40
CA LYS A 149 -2.02 -9.87 -19.38
C LYS A 149 -2.76 -8.92 -20.33
N THR A 150 -3.92 -8.45 -19.89
CA THR A 150 -4.79 -7.55 -20.65
C THR A 150 -4.66 -6.07 -20.25
N GLY A 151 -3.84 -5.76 -19.22
CA GLY A 151 -3.74 -4.43 -18.62
C GLY A 151 -4.74 -4.22 -17.48
N VAL A 152 -5.72 -5.09 -17.29
CA VAL A 152 -6.68 -5.08 -16.17
C VAL A 152 -6.56 -6.40 -15.41
N VAL A 153 -6.37 -6.29 -14.08
CA VAL A 153 -6.30 -7.45 -13.18
C VAL A 153 -7.53 -7.45 -12.28
N GLN A 154 -8.37 -8.48 -12.41
CA GLN A 154 -9.46 -8.69 -11.46
C GLN A 154 -8.88 -9.31 -10.18
N ILE A 155 -9.07 -8.65 -9.04
CA ILE A 155 -8.62 -9.11 -7.73
C ILE A 155 -9.79 -9.79 -7.02
N ILE A 156 -9.61 -11.09 -6.72
CA ILE A 156 -10.57 -11.92 -5.99
C ILE A 156 -10.05 -12.08 -4.56
N LYS A 157 -10.56 -11.28 -3.63
CA LYS A 157 -10.15 -11.25 -2.23
C LYS A 157 -11.33 -11.35 -1.28
N ASN A 158 -11.09 -11.70 -0.04
CA ASN A 158 -12.04 -11.53 1.05
C ASN A 158 -12.20 -10.03 1.37
N ASN A 159 -13.43 -9.54 1.41
CA ASN A 159 -13.72 -8.12 1.70
C ASN A 159 -13.90 -7.84 3.20
N ASP A 160 -13.90 -8.86 4.03
CA ASP A 160 -14.13 -8.75 5.49
C ASP A 160 -12.82 -8.68 6.29
N VAL A 161 -11.67 -8.71 5.60
CA VAL A 161 -10.34 -8.61 6.22
C VAL A 161 -9.40 -7.72 5.41
N ASN A 162 -8.38 -7.18 6.07
CA ASN A 162 -7.30 -6.49 5.38
C ASN A 162 -6.52 -7.47 4.52
N CYS A 163 -6.21 -7.08 3.28
CA CYS A 163 -5.49 -7.91 2.33
C CYS A 163 -4.18 -7.27 1.87
N LEU A 164 -3.26 -8.13 1.43
CA LEU A 164 -2.11 -7.79 0.63
C LEU A 164 -2.19 -8.58 -0.69
N THR A 165 -2.14 -7.88 -1.80
CA THR A 165 -2.12 -8.49 -3.14
C THR A 165 -0.76 -8.25 -3.80
N LEU A 166 -0.11 -9.32 -4.25
CA LEU A 166 1.13 -9.24 -5.02
C LEU A 166 0.89 -9.67 -6.45
N ILE A 167 1.32 -8.84 -7.42
CA ILE A 167 1.11 -9.08 -8.85
C ILE A 167 2.44 -9.13 -9.57
N THR A 168 2.63 -10.15 -10.39
CA THR A 168 3.82 -10.28 -11.23
C THR A 168 3.52 -10.98 -12.56
N CYS A 169 4.39 -10.89 -13.54
CA CYS A 169 4.25 -11.66 -14.77
C CYS A 169 4.60 -13.14 -14.53
N LYS A 170 3.88 -14.05 -15.16
CA LYS A 170 4.28 -15.46 -15.25
C LYS A 170 5.36 -15.60 -16.34
N LYS A 171 6.50 -16.18 -15.97
CA LYS A 171 7.66 -16.32 -16.88
C LYS A 171 7.27 -17.09 -18.14
N ASN A 172 7.76 -16.63 -19.28
CA ASN A 172 7.58 -17.27 -20.60
C ASN A 172 6.13 -17.43 -21.05
N THR A 173 5.22 -16.62 -20.56
CA THR A 173 3.78 -16.64 -20.92
C THR A 173 3.24 -15.23 -21.07
N ASN A 174 2.03 -15.09 -21.68
CA ASN A 174 1.27 -13.85 -21.68
C ASN A 174 0.29 -13.78 -20.51
N LYS A 175 0.72 -14.24 -19.32
CA LYS A 175 -0.10 -14.26 -18.10
C LYS A 175 0.56 -13.52 -16.96
N GLN A 176 -0.25 -13.14 -15.98
CA GLN A 176 0.16 -12.61 -14.71
C GLN A 176 -0.25 -13.56 -13.57
N LEU A 177 0.54 -13.57 -12.51
CA LEU A 177 0.24 -14.27 -11.26
C LEU A 177 -0.25 -13.23 -10.26
N VAL A 178 -1.32 -13.57 -9.58
CA VAL A 178 -1.93 -12.78 -8.50
C VAL A 178 -1.91 -13.61 -7.24
N PHE A 179 -1.27 -13.11 -6.19
CA PHE A 179 -1.18 -13.75 -4.88
C PHE A 179 -1.99 -12.93 -3.88
N ILE A 180 -2.93 -13.56 -3.18
CA ILE A 180 -3.81 -12.95 -2.19
C ILE A 180 -3.40 -13.41 -0.80
N PHE A 181 -3.08 -12.46 0.04
CA PHE A 181 -2.75 -12.67 1.45
C PHE A 181 -3.80 -11.98 2.30
N GLU A 182 -4.17 -12.59 3.42
CA GLU A 182 -5.06 -12.02 4.43
C GLU A 182 -4.27 -11.66 5.68
N LEU A 183 -4.63 -10.56 6.34
CA LEU A 183 -4.00 -10.12 7.58
C LEU A 183 -4.21 -11.16 8.68
N GLU A 184 -3.10 -11.66 9.24
CA GLU A 184 -3.12 -12.60 10.36
C GLU A 184 -2.92 -11.90 11.69
N LYS A 185 -2.01 -10.91 11.74
CA LYS A 185 -1.74 -10.13 12.96
C LYS A 185 -1.03 -8.81 12.69
N VAL A 186 -1.16 -7.89 13.64
CA VAL A 186 -0.41 -6.63 13.73
C VAL A 186 0.45 -6.65 15.00
N ILE A 187 1.72 -6.24 14.88
CA ILE A 187 2.71 -6.23 15.95
C ILE A 187 3.32 -4.85 16.06
#